data_93a730cce0e268fee24df83909fdec7a
#
_entry.id   93a730cce0e268fee24df83909fdec7a
#
_cell.length_a   1.000
_cell.length_b   1.000
_cell.length_c   1.000
_cell.angle_alpha   90.00
_cell.angle_beta   90.00
_cell.angle_gamma   90.00
#
_symmetry.space_group_name_H-M   'P 1'
#
loop_
_entity.id
_entity.type
_entity.pdbx_description
1 polymer ?
#
loop_
_entity_poly.entity_id
_entity_poly.type
_entity_poly.pdbx_seq_one_letter_code
_entity_poly.pdbx_strand_id
1 'polypeptide(L)'
;MKLFKIFVFWIGLMMILPVSAQNSEECLQDLSIFAEYAKVKNYDEAYGPWLKVREACPSLNVAIFSYGERILKDRIKKATPETRDAETADLIKLYDQWLENFPTRRNVSVSGDIISSKAQAMLDYKTADKMEVYKTFDLAYQTDAKSFNNPKELYNYFKTLYDLYKKGNQGVTMEQLFNKYEEVSEKFEIESINLAKKLDVILKKQEEGTPLS
;
A
#
# COMPACT_ATOMS: atom_id res chain seq x y z
N MET A 1 1.23 -17.79 -79.20
CA MET A 1 0.43 -16.81 -78.47
C MET A 1 0.34 -17.31 -77.04
N LYS A 2 1.10 -16.70 -76.11
CA LYS A 2 1.12 -17.08 -74.67
C LYS A 2 0.34 -16.04 -73.90
N LEU A 3 -0.79 -16.44 -73.27
CA LEU A 3 -1.63 -15.64 -72.41
C LEU A 3 -0.95 -15.54 -71.05
N PHE A 4 -0.60 -14.32 -70.69
CA PHE A 4 -0.04 -13.96 -69.38
C PHE A 4 -1.21 -13.74 -68.42
N LYS A 5 -1.41 -14.65 -67.44
CA LYS A 5 -2.40 -14.49 -66.36
C LYS A 5 -1.78 -13.63 -65.28
N ILE A 6 -2.25 -12.39 -65.14
CA ILE A 6 -1.91 -11.49 -64.03
C ILE A 6 -2.75 -11.95 -62.82
N PHE A 7 -2.07 -12.51 -61.83
CA PHE A 7 -2.64 -12.87 -60.54
C PHE A 7 -2.51 -11.64 -59.64
N VAL A 8 -3.61 -10.89 -59.47
CA VAL A 8 -3.65 -9.76 -58.51
C VAL A 8 -3.75 -10.32 -57.12
N PHE A 9 -2.63 -10.27 -56.40
CA PHE A 9 -2.55 -10.65 -54.97
C PHE A 9 -3.09 -9.49 -54.11
N TRP A 10 -4.34 -9.59 -53.67
CA TRP A 10 -4.97 -8.64 -52.76
C TRP A 10 -4.43 -8.90 -51.36
N ILE A 11 -3.37 -8.18 -50.96
CA ILE A 11 -2.88 -8.20 -49.60
C ILE A 11 -3.85 -7.35 -48.75
N GLY A 12 -4.74 -8.03 -48.06
CA GLY A 12 -5.56 -7.43 -47.01
C GLY A 12 -4.67 -6.92 -45.89
N LEU A 13 -4.43 -5.62 -45.83
CA LEU A 13 -3.78 -4.94 -44.72
C LEU A 13 -4.73 -5.01 -43.52
N MET A 14 -4.62 -6.07 -42.70
CA MET A 14 -5.25 -6.12 -41.39
C MET A 14 -4.58 -5.01 -40.52
N MET A 15 -5.31 -3.91 -40.34
CA MET A 15 -4.94 -2.92 -39.32
C MET A 15 -5.01 -3.60 -37.93
N ILE A 16 -3.86 -4.03 -37.44
CA ILE A 16 -3.69 -4.40 -36.04
C ILE A 16 -3.75 -3.10 -35.29
N LEU A 17 -4.93 -2.74 -34.79
CA LEU A 17 -5.07 -1.63 -33.83
C LEU A 17 -4.26 -2.02 -32.58
N PRO A 18 -3.45 -1.10 -32.01
CA PRO A 18 -2.68 -1.40 -30.82
C PRO A 18 -3.66 -1.66 -29.65
N VAL A 19 -3.73 -2.89 -29.19
CA VAL A 19 -4.50 -3.34 -28.02
C VAL A 19 -4.18 -2.50 -26.77
N SER A 20 -3.00 -1.88 -26.71
CA SER A 20 -2.56 -1.00 -25.62
C SER A 20 -3.40 0.26 -25.43
N ALA A 21 -4.01 0.82 -26.48
CA ALA A 21 -4.79 2.07 -26.34
C ALA A 21 -6.17 1.81 -25.74
N GLN A 22 -6.78 0.69 -26.06
CA GLN A 22 -8.10 0.30 -25.55
C GLN A 22 -8.04 -0.05 -24.05
N ASN A 23 -6.99 -0.77 -23.63
CA ASN A 23 -6.77 -1.07 -22.20
C ASN A 23 -6.56 0.21 -21.36
N SER A 24 -5.93 1.25 -21.91
CA SER A 24 -5.70 2.52 -21.21
C SER A 24 -7.00 3.28 -20.91
N GLU A 25 -7.95 3.29 -21.84
CA GLU A 25 -9.24 3.98 -21.66
C GLU A 25 -10.13 3.26 -20.64
N GLU A 26 -10.20 1.93 -20.71
CA GLU A 26 -10.91 1.10 -19.72
C GLU A 26 -10.32 1.29 -18.31
N CYS A 27 -8.99 1.30 -18.17
CA CYS A 27 -8.34 1.53 -16.90
C CYS A 27 -8.65 2.93 -16.31
N LEU A 28 -8.72 3.97 -17.14
CA LEU A 28 -9.08 5.33 -16.69
C LEU A 28 -10.55 5.40 -16.25
N GLN A 29 -11.44 4.72 -16.98
CA GLN A 29 -12.85 4.64 -16.61
C GLN A 29 -13.05 3.90 -15.29
N ASP A 30 -12.48 2.69 -15.15
CA ASP A 30 -12.59 1.90 -13.93
C ASP A 30 -11.91 2.60 -12.74
N LEU A 31 -10.78 3.32 -12.97
CA LEU A 31 -10.15 4.19 -11.95
C LEU A 31 -11.11 5.25 -11.43
N SER A 32 -11.80 5.94 -12.33
CA SER A 32 -12.77 6.96 -11.96
C SER A 32 -13.95 6.36 -11.16
N ILE A 33 -14.49 5.23 -11.63
CA ILE A 33 -15.62 4.56 -11.00
C ILE A 33 -15.27 4.12 -9.58
N PHE A 34 -14.19 3.36 -9.39
CA PHE A 34 -13.85 2.89 -8.05
C PHE A 34 -13.49 4.03 -7.11
N ALA A 35 -12.80 5.09 -7.61
CA ALA A 35 -12.42 6.21 -6.79
C ALA A 35 -13.63 6.98 -6.25
N GLU A 36 -14.68 7.16 -7.06
CA GLU A 36 -15.93 7.79 -6.60
C GLU A 36 -16.61 6.97 -5.51
N TYR A 37 -16.76 5.65 -5.70
CA TYR A 37 -17.29 4.77 -4.66
C TYR A 37 -16.42 4.75 -3.40
N ALA A 38 -15.10 4.68 -3.53
CA ALA A 38 -14.20 4.64 -2.39
C ALA A 38 -14.18 5.94 -1.58
N LYS A 39 -14.35 7.11 -2.23
CA LYS A 39 -14.49 8.42 -1.54
C LYS A 39 -15.67 8.45 -0.59
N VAL A 40 -16.79 7.87 -1.00
CA VAL A 40 -18.00 7.79 -0.16
C VAL A 40 -18.05 6.52 0.70
N LYS A 41 -16.93 5.78 0.78
CA LYS A 41 -16.78 4.54 1.57
C LYS A 41 -17.72 3.40 1.15
N ASN A 42 -18.22 3.43 -0.08
CA ASN A 42 -18.97 2.32 -0.67
C ASN A 42 -17.97 1.30 -1.27
N TYR A 43 -17.28 0.57 -0.39
CA TYR A 43 -16.18 -0.31 -0.79
C TYR A 43 -16.64 -1.56 -1.52
N ASP A 44 -17.87 -2.00 -1.31
CA ASP A 44 -18.42 -3.17 -2.01
C ASP A 44 -18.57 -2.88 -3.51
N GLU A 45 -19.10 -1.72 -3.88
CA GLU A 45 -19.18 -1.29 -5.28
C GLU A 45 -17.82 -0.87 -5.88
N ALA A 46 -16.90 -0.38 -5.03
CA ALA A 46 -15.57 -0.02 -5.47
C ALA A 46 -14.71 -1.22 -5.85
N TYR A 47 -14.93 -2.39 -5.24
CA TYR A 47 -14.03 -3.54 -5.32
C TYR A 47 -13.85 -4.07 -6.75
N GLY A 48 -14.93 -4.29 -7.49
CA GLY A 48 -14.87 -4.85 -8.84
C GLY A 48 -14.05 -4.00 -9.82
N PRO A 49 -14.39 -2.71 -10.02
CA PRO A 49 -13.60 -1.81 -10.87
C PRO A 49 -12.16 -1.62 -10.37
N TRP A 50 -11.95 -1.53 -9.04
CA TRP A 50 -10.63 -1.44 -8.46
C TRP A 50 -9.75 -2.63 -8.79
N LEU A 51 -10.26 -3.86 -8.67
CA LEU A 51 -9.52 -5.08 -8.96
C LEU A 51 -9.06 -5.12 -10.43
N LYS A 52 -9.92 -4.75 -11.37
CA LYS A 52 -9.58 -4.67 -12.79
C LYS A 52 -8.42 -3.71 -13.06
N VAL A 53 -8.47 -2.49 -12.50
CA VAL A 53 -7.39 -1.50 -12.68
C VAL A 53 -6.10 -1.97 -12.03
N ARG A 54 -6.18 -2.54 -10.82
CA ARG A 54 -5.01 -3.08 -10.11
C ARG A 54 -4.29 -4.17 -10.91
N GLU A 55 -5.04 -5.03 -11.60
CA GLU A 55 -4.50 -6.12 -12.40
C GLU A 55 -3.98 -5.66 -13.77
N ALA A 56 -4.73 -4.82 -14.45
CA ALA A 56 -4.41 -4.41 -15.81
C ALA A 56 -3.42 -3.23 -15.89
N CYS A 57 -3.52 -2.27 -14.97
CA CYS A 57 -2.80 -0.99 -15.03
C CYS A 57 -2.28 -0.54 -13.65
N PRO A 58 -1.48 -1.37 -12.93
CA PRO A 58 -1.09 -1.06 -11.54
C PRO A 58 -0.27 0.23 -11.40
N SER A 59 0.46 0.64 -12.43
CA SER A 59 1.27 1.87 -12.41
C SER A 59 0.51 3.13 -12.85
N LEU A 60 -0.81 3.04 -13.09
CA LEU A 60 -1.59 4.16 -13.62
C LEU A 60 -1.75 5.28 -12.59
N ASN A 61 -2.08 4.96 -11.34
CA ASN A 61 -2.33 5.95 -10.30
C ASN A 61 -2.13 5.37 -8.89
N VAL A 62 -1.51 6.13 -8.00
CA VAL A 62 -1.31 5.74 -6.60
C VAL A 62 -2.62 5.51 -5.84
N ALA A 63 -3.74 6.07 -6.29
CA ALA A 63 -5.07 5.85 -5.72
C ALA A 63 -5.49 4.38 -5.73
N ILE A 64 -4.97 3.57 -6.68
CA ILE A 64 -5.17 2.11 -6.73
C ILE A 64 -4.75 1.46 -5.41
N PHE A 65 -3.65 1.91 -4.84
CA PHE A 65 -3.11 1.35 -3.60
C PHE A 65 -3.72 2.00 -2.35
N SER A 66 -3.82 3.34 -2.31
CA SER A 66 -4.33 4.05 -1.15
C SER A 66 -5.83 3.82 -0.88
N TYR A 67 -6.65 3.66 -1.91
CA TYR A 67 -8.02 3.20 -1.75
C TYR A 67 -8.12 1.67 -1.63
N GLY A 68 -7.26 0.93 -2.35
CA GLY A 68 -7.19 -0.52 -2.27
C GLY A 68 -6.95 -1.02 -0.84
N GLU A 69 -6.07 -0.36 -0.10
CA GLU A 69 -5.85 -0.63 1.33
C GLU A 69 -7.16 -0.52 2.15
N ARG A 70 -7.95 0.54 1.91
CA ARG A 70 -9.22 0.75 2.62
C ARG A 70 -10.27 -0.28 2.21
N ILE A 71 -10.35 -0.59 0.92
CA ILE A 71 -11.25 -1.61 0.36
C ILE A 71 -10.93 -2.96 0.98
N LEU A 72 -9.66 -3.40 0.97
CA LEU A 72 -9.27 -4.70 1.53
C LEU A 72 -9.44 -4.75 3.06
N LYS A 73 -9.13 -3.68 3.78
CA LYS A 73 -9.38 -3.62 5.24
C LYS A 73 -10.87 -3.74 5.58
N ASP A 74 -11.76 -3.15 4.78
CA ASP A 74 -13.20 -3.32 4.94
C ASP A 74 -13.65 -4.76 4.64
N ARG A 75 -13.13 -5.36 3.57
CA ARG A 75 -13.39 -6.76 3.22
C ARG A 75 -12.91 -7.73 4.30
N ILE A 76 -11.71 -7.56 4.85
CA ILE A 76 -11.19 -8.35 5.97
C ILE A 76 -12.12 -8.24 7.19
N LYS A 77 -12.64 -7.05 7.47
CA LYS A 77 -13.59 -6.83 8.57
C LYS A 77 -14.89 -7.60 8.40
N LYS A 78 -15.37 -7.74 7.15
CA LYS A 78 -16.61 -8.44 6.77
C LYS A 78 -16.38 -9.93 6.50
N ALA A 79 -15.12 -10.36 6.35
CA ALA A 79 -14.75 -11.71 5.95
C ALA A 79 -15.19 -12.75 6.99
N THR A 80 -15.64 -13.90 6.49
CA THR A 80 -15.84 -15.09 7.31
C THR A 80 -14.50 -15.71 7.72
N PRO A 81 -14.46 -16.60 8.73
CA PRO A 81 -13.20 -17.30 9.08
C PRO A 81 -12.51 -17.97 7.88
N GLU A 82 -13.30 -18.53 6.96
CA GLU A 82 -12.80 -19.29 5.81
C GLU A 82 -12.18 -18.37 4.72
N THR A 83 -12.64 -17.14 4.60
CA THR A 83 -12.17 -16.19 3.56
C THR A 83 -11.14 -15.20 4.09
N ARG A 84 -11.04 -15.02 5.41
CA ARG A 84 -10.21 -14.01 6.04
C ARG A 84 -8.73 -14.11 5.67
N ASP A 85 -8.19 -15.33 5.65
CA ASP A 85 -6.77 -15.54 5.34
C ASP A 85 -6.43 -15.12 3.91
N ALA A 86 -7.33 -15.38 2.95
CA ALA A 86 -7.15 -14.94 1.57
C ALA A 86 -7.20 -13.41 1.44
N GLU A 87 -8.15 -12.76 2.09
CA GLU A 87 -8.28 -11.29 2.09
C GLU A 87 -7.07 -10.62 2.78
N THR A 88 -6.57 -11.20 3.87
CA THR A 88 -5.37 -10.66 4.54
C THR A 88 -4.11 -10.86 3.72
N ALA A 89 -3.96 -12.01 3.06
CA ALA A 89 -2.84 -12.26 2.14
C ALA A 89 -2.85 -11.29 0.96
N ASP A 90 -4.03 -10.97 0.43
CA ASP A 90 -4.16 -9.99 -0.66
C ASP A 90 -3.80 -8.57 -0.21
N LEU A 91 -4.11 -8.18 1.04
CA LEU A 91 -3.67 -6.90 1.60
C LEU A 91 -2.13 -6.84 1.71
N ILE A 92 -1.47 -7.91 2.13
CA ILE A 92 -0.01 -7.96 2.20
C ILE A 92 0.59 -7.84 0.80
N LYS A 93 0.04 -8.56 -0.18
CA LYS A 93 0.44 -8.45 -1.59
C LYS A 93 0.22 -7.03 -2.16
N LEU A 94 -0.84 -6.33 -1.74
CA LEU A 94 -1.09 -4.95 -2.16
C LEU A 94 0.06 -4.02 -1.78
N TYR A 95 0.61 -4.14 -0.56
CA TYR A 95 1.74 -3.32 -0.13
C TYR A 95 3.01 -3.60 -0.95
N ASP A 96 3.27 -4.86 -1.32
CA ASP A 96 4.40 -5.21 -2.19
C ASP A 96 4.25 -4.57 -3.57
N GLN A 97 3.07 -4.66 -4.17
CA GLN A 97 2.76 -4.00 -5.43
C GLN A 97 2.81 -2.47 -5.32
N TRP A 98 2.40 -1.90 -4.17
CA TRP A 98 2.51 -0.46 -3.95
C TRP A 98 3.96 -0.01 -3.94
N LEU A 99 4.82 -0.72 -3.21
CA LEU A 99 6.25 -0.43 -3.16
C LEU A 99 6.91 -0.55 -4.54
N GLU A 100 6.53 -1.55 -5.34
CA GLU A 100 7.04 -1.76 -6.69
C GLU A 100 6.65 -0.62 -7.65
N ASN A 101 5.39 -0.17 -7.61
CA ASN A 101 4.86 0.79 -8.58
C ASN A 101 5.03 2.26 -8.16
N PHE A 102 4.99 2.55 -6.86
CA PHE A 102 5.04 3.92 -6.33
C PHE A 102 5.92 4.03 -5.08
N PRO A 103 7.23 3.72 -5.15
CA PRO A 103 8.14 3.85 -4.01
C PRO A 103 8.41 5.32 -3.64
N THR A 104 7.99 6.26 -4.50
CA THR A 104 8.17 7.71 -4.31
C THR A 104 6.86 8.46 -4.49
N ARG A 105 6.74 9.59 -3.78
CA ARG A 105 5.65 10.56 -3.95
C ARG A 105 6.25 11.95 -4.13
N ARG A 106 5.97 12.62 -5.25
CA ARG A 106 6.57 13.93 -5.59
C ARG A 106 8.11 13.94 -5.46
N ASN A 107 8.74 12.89 -5.97
CA ASN A 107 10.19 12.64 -5.92
C ASN A 107 10.78 12.48 -4.50
N VAL A 108 9.93 12.22 -3.50
CA VAL A 108 10.37 11.89 -2.14
C VAL A 108 10.04 10.41 -1.89
N SER A 109 10.99 9.65 -1.33
CA SER A 109 10.76 8.26 -0.95
C SER A 109 9.62 8.16 0.08
N VAL A 110 8.77 7.16 -0.11
CA VAL A 110 7.72 6.75 0.83
C VAL A 110 7.84 5.26 1.17
N SER A 111 8.98 4.66 0.87
CA SER A 111 9.19 3.22 1.04
C SER A 111 9.10 2.78 2.49
N GLY A 112 9.63 3.58 3.43
CA GLY A 112 9.53 3.28 4.86
C GLY A 112 8.08 3.28 5.36
N ASP A 113 7.25 4.23 4.92
CA ASP A 113 5.81 4.30 5.24
C ASP A 113 5.05 3.08 4.70
N ILE A 114 5.30 2.69 3.45
CA ILE A 114 4.65 1.53 2.84
C ILE A 114 5.05 0.22 3.53
N ILE A 115 6.36 0.02 3.77
CA ILE A 115 6.87 -1.21 4.39
C ILE A 115 6.45 -1.30 5.86
N SER A 116 6.44 -0.18 6.60
CA SER A 116 5.97 -0.17 7.99
C SER A 116 4.47 -0.44 8.10
N SER A 117 3.66 0.08 7.18
CA SER A 117 2.23 -0.22 7.08
C SER A 117 1.98 -1.70 6.74
N LYS A 118 2.81 -2.32 5.88
CA LYS A 118 2.81 -3.77 5.65
C LYS A 118 3.08 -4.53 6.95
N ALA A 119 4.15 -4.18 7.68
CA ALA A 119 4.51 -4.81 8.96
C ALA A 119 3.38 -4.66 9.99
N GLN A 120 2.74 -3.48 10.04
CA GLN A 120 1.59 -3.25 10.91
C GLN A 120 0.40 -4.14 10.54
N ALA A 121 0.11 -4.31 9.25
CA ALA A 121 -0.94 -5.22 8.79
C ALA A 121 -0.62 -6.68 9.15
N MET A 122 0.63 -7.12 8.97
CA MET A 122 1.08 -8.46 9.39
C MET A 122 0.86 -8.69 10.89
N LEU A 123 1.13 -7.67 11.72
CA LEU A 123 0.91 -7.72 13.17
C LEU A 123 -0.59 -7.76 13.53
N ASP A 124 -1.38 -6.85 12.95
CA ASP A 124 -2.79 -6.67 13.27
C ASP A 124 -3.62 -7.92 12.86
N TYR A 125 -3.29 -8.52 11.72
CA TYR A 125 -4.00 -9.69 11.18
C TYR A 125 -3.32 -11.04 11.46
N LYS A 126 -2.14 -11.03 12.12
CA LYS A 126 -1.39 -12.24 12.50
C LYS A 126 -1.03 -13.13 11.31
N THR A 127 -0.66 -12.51 10.19
CA THR A 127 -0.30 -13.23 8.95
C THR A 127 1.13 -13.77 8.95
N ALA A 128 1.93 -13.40 9.96
CA ALA A 128 3.32 -13.80 10.11
C ALA A 128 3.70 -13.96 11.60
N ASP A 129 4.80 -14.63 11.87
CA ASP A 129 5.34 -14.70 13.22
C ASP A 129 5.97 -13.36 13.66
N LYS A 130 6.21 -13.21 14.97
CA LYS A 130 6.74 -11.96 15.52
C LYS A 130 8.13 -11.60 15.02
N MET A 131 8.96 -12.58 14.67
CA MET A 131 10.29 -12.33 14.14
C MET A 131 10.21 -11.76 12.73
N GLU A 132 9.33 -12.29 11.91
CA GLU A 132 9.09 -11.78 10.55
C GLU A 132 8.49 -10.38 10.56
N VAL A 133 7.50 -10.13 11.46
CA VAL A 133 6.95 -8.78 11.67
C VAL A 133 8.05 -7.80 12.09
N TYR A 134 8.89 -8.17 13.06
CA TYR A 134 10.01 -7.32 13.48
C TYR A 134 10.97 -7.02 12.33
N LYS A 135 11.38 -8.04 11.58
CA LYS A 135 12.27 -7.88 10.42
C LYS A 135 11.67 -6.96 9.36
N THR A 136 10.35 -7.02 9.17
CA THR A 136 9.68 -6.13 8.19
C THR A 136 9.67 -4.68 8.68
N PHE A 137 9.44 -4.42 9.97
CA PHE A 137 9.60 -3.08 10.53
C PHE A 137 11.06 -2.60 10.46
N ASP A 138 12.01 -3.47 10.76
CA ASP A 138 13.44 -3.14 10.68
C ASP A 138 13.84 -2.80 9.24
N LEU A 139 13.36 -3.56 8.27
CA LEU A 139 13.55 -3.26 6.85
C LEU A 139 12.98 -1.88 6.48
N ALA A 140 11.78 -1.53 6.96
CA ALA A 140 11.19 -0.20 6.74
C ALA A 140 12.11 0.91 7.24
N TYR A 141 12.63 0.76 8.47
CA TYR A 141 13.50 1.73 9.09
C TYR A 141 14.85 1.84 8.37
N GLN A 142 15.46 0.72 8.01
CA GLN A 142 16.74 0.69 7.30
C GLN A 142 16.63 1.21 5.85
N THR A 143 15.49 0.97 5.21
CA THR A 143 15.27 1.41 3.82
C THR A 143 15.02 2.92 3.74
N ASP A 144 14.16 3.45 4.61
CA ASP A 144 13.78 4.86 4.60
C ASP A 144 13.19 5.28 5.97
N ALA A 145 14.08 5.46 6.95
CA ALA A 145 13.69 5.92 8.28
C ALA A 145 12.93 7.25 8.26
N LYS A 146 13.17 8.09 7.24
CA LYS A 146 12.52 9.40 7.14
C LYS A 146 11.03 9.28 6.89
N SER A 147 10.60 8.39 6.01
CA SER A 147 9.17 8.18 5.71
C SER A 147 8.49 7.24 6.70
N PHE A 148 9.23 6.44 7.47
CA PHE A 148 8.68 5.65 8.58
C PHE A 148 8.39 6.57 9.78
N ASN A 149 7.25 7.25 9.78
CA ASN A 149 6.93 8.35 10.67
C ASN A 149 5.60 8.19 11.45
N ASN A 150 4.94 7.05 11.35
CA ASN A 150 3.72 6.75 12.10
C ASN A 150 4.07 6.35 13.55
N PRO A 151 3.65 7.13 14.59
CA PRO A 151 4.00 6.82 15.98
C PRO A 151 3.52 5.45 16.46
N LYS A 152 2.32 5.00 16.02
CA LYS A 152 1.81 3.65 16.37
C LYS A 152 2.73 2.56 15.83
N GLU A 153 3.20 2.71 14.61
CA GLU A 153 4.06 1.73 13.95
C GLU A 153 5.46 1.74 14.55
N LEU A 154 6.03 2.91 14.88
CA LEU A 154 7.29 3.04 15.61
C LEU A 154 7.20 2.36 16.99
N TYR A 155 6.12 2.58 17.73
CA TYR A 155 5.88 1.89 18.99
C TYR A 155 5.81 0.38 18.81
N ASN A 156 5.07 -0.11 17.82
CA ASN A 156 4.93 -1.54 17.55
C ASN A 156 6.23 -2.17 17.05
N TYR A 157 7.06 -1.43 16.34
CA TYR A 157 8.39 -1.86 15.95
C TYR A 157 9.24 -2.23 17.18
N PHE A 158 9.39 -1.30 18.13
CA PHE A 158 10.10 -1.57 19.36
C PHE A 158 9.41 -2.65 20.21
N LYS A 159 8.09 -2.55 20.38
CA LYS A 159 7.31 -3.51 21.16
C LYS A 159 7.48 -4.95 20.66
N THR A 160 7.53 -5.14 19.35
CA THR A 160 7.71 -6.48 18.77
C THR A 160 9.08 -7.06 19.13
N LEU A 161 10.16 -6.27 19.10
CA LEU A 161 11.49 -6.69 19.56
C LEU A 161 11.51 -7.02 21.06
N TYR A 162 10.88 -6.17 21.89
CA TYR A 162 10.75 -6.41 23.32
C TYR A 162 9.99 -7.70 23.63
N ASP A 163 8.91 -7.99 22.91
CA ASP A 163 8.13 -9.21 23.06
C ASP A 163 8.94 -10.46 22.68
N LEU A 164 9.81 -10.38 21.66
CA LEU A 164 10.75 -11.43 21.27
C LEU A 164 11.77 -11.70 22.38
N TYR A 165 12.38 -10.64 22.91
CA TYR A 165 13.32 -10.73 24.03
C TYR A 165 12.69 -11.43 25.25
N LYS A 166 11.49 -11.00 25.66
CA LYS A 166 10.76 -11.58 26.80
C LYS A 166 10.43 -13.06 26.64
N LYS A 167 10.23 -13.55 25.43
CA LYS A 167 9.87 -14.96 25.16
C LYS A 167 11.06 -15.93 25.18
N GLY A 168 12.22 -15.52 25.68
CA GLY A 168 13.42 -16.34 25.72
C GLY A 168 14.35 -16.00 24.56
N ASN A 169 14.38 -14.77 24.22
CA ASN A 169 15.28 -13.99 23.38
C ASN A 169 15.36 -14.34 21.88
N GLN A 170 14.91 -15.45 21.41
CA GLN A 170 15.05 -15.85 19.99
C GLN A 170 16.29 -15.22 19.27
N GLY A 171 17.43 -15.12 19.98
CA GLY A 171 18.65 -14.45 19.53
C GLY A 171 18.73 -12.95 19.75
N VAL A 172 17.73 -12.33 20.41
CA VAL A 172 17.74 -10.89 20.76
C VAL A 172 18.53 -10.67 22.06
N THR A 173 19.57 -9.84 22.02
CA THR A 173 20.36 -9.48 23.20
C THR A 173 19.81 -8.24 23.91
N MET A 174 20.20 -8.04 25.18
CA MET A 174 19.85 -6.83 25.91
C MET A 174 20.45 -5.58 25.26
N GLU A 175 21.66 -5.68 24.72
CA GLU A 175 22.32 -4.60 24.01
C GLU A 175 21.55 -4.19 22.76
N GLN A 176 21.09 -5.16 21.94
CA GLN A 176 20.25 -4.88 20.79
C GLN A 176 18.93 -4.21 21.18
N LEU A 177 18.33 -4.62 22.31
CA LEU A 177 17.12 -4.01 22.82
C LEU A 177 17.33 -2.55 23.23
N PHE A 178 18.42 -2.25 23.95
CA PHE A 178 18.77 -0.88 24.36
C PHE A 178 19.07 0.01 23.15
N ASN A 179 19.90 -0.45 22.23
CA ASN A 179 20.21 0.33 21.03
C ASN A 179 18.96 0.65 20.21
N LYS A 180 18.06 -0.32 20.08
CA LYS A 180 16.79 -0.11 19.38
C LYS A 180 15.84 0.81 20.15
N TYR A 181 15.84 0.76 21.48
CA TYR A 181 15.08 1.69 22.32
C TYR A 181 15.52 3.14 22.09
N GLU A 182 16.81 3.41 22.12
CA GLU A 182 17.35 4.76 21.89
C GLU A 182 16.99 5.26 20.48
N GLU A 183 17.24 4.43 19.47
CA GLU A 183 16.96 4.76 18.07
C GLU A 183 15.48 5.10 17.82
N VAL A 184 14.58 4.27 18.33
CA VAL A 184 13.14 4.40 18.04
C VAL A 184 12.48 5.44 18.95
N SER A 185 12.90 5.60 20.20
CA SER A 185 12.27 6.55 21.13
C SER A 185 12.51 8.00 20.73
N GLU A 186 13.70 8.36 20.28
CA GLU A 186 13.98 9.72 19.79
C GLU A 186 13.06 10.05 18.58
N LYS A 187 12.99 9.13 17.63
CA LYS A 187 12.13 9.32 16.45
C LYS A 187 10.64 9.34 16.81
N PHE A 188 10.21 8.46 17.69
CA PHE A 188 8.82 8.43 18.18
C PHE A 188 8.41 9.76 18.83
N GLU A 189 9.27 10.35 19.65
CA GLU A 189 9.03 11.64 20.29
C GLU A 189 8.86 12.75 19.23
N ILE A 190 9.81 12.84 18.28
CA ILE A 190 9.76 13.84 17.20
C ILE A 190 8.45 13.71 16.41
N GLU A 191 8.11 12.50 16.00
CA GLU A 191 6.92 12.27 15.16
C GLU A 191 5.61 12.45 15.93
N SER A 192 5.60 12.15 17.24
CA SER A 192 4.46 12.43 18.12
C SER A 192 4.22 13.94 18.26
N ILE A 193 5.28 14.73 18.43
CA ILE A 193 5.20 16.20 18.45
C ILE A 193 4.69 16.73 17.10
N ASN A 194 5.20 16.21 15.99
CA ASN A 194 4.77 16.61 14.66
C ASN A 194 3.28 16.30 14.41
N LEU A 195 2.81 15.15 14.88
CA LEU A 195 1.40 14.77 14.81
C LEU A 195 0.52 15.71 15.67
N ALA A 196 0.94 16.01 16.89
CA ALA A 196 0.23 16.94 17.77
C ALA A 196 0.10 18.34 17.15
N LYS A 197 1.17 18.86 16.54
CA LYS A 197 1.14 20.15 15.82
C LYS A 197 0.16 20.12 14.63
N LYS A 198 0.13 19.04 13.86
CA LYS A 198 -0.82 18.87 12.74
C LYS A 198 -2.27 18.85 13.24
N LEU A 199 -2.52 18.16 14.36
CA LEU A 199 -3.85 18.11 14.98
C LEU A 199 -4.30 19.50 15.45
N ASP A 200 -3.42 20.27 16.10
CA ASP A 200 -3.71 21.64 16.55
C ASP A 200 -4.12 22.55 15.36
N VAL A 201 -3.42 22.47 14.23
CA VAL A 201 -3.77 23.22 13.02
C VAL A 201 -5.15 22.80 12.48
N ILE A 202 -5.50 21.51 12.52
CA ILE A 202 -6.80 21.01 12.06
C ILE A 202 -7.92 21.53 12.98
N LEU A 203 -7.71 21.46 14.29
CA LEU A 203 -8.69 21.93 15.28
C LEU A 203 -8.95 23.44 15.14
N LYS A 204 -7.90 24.26 14.98
CA LYS A 204 -8.04 25.70 14.73
C LYS A 204 -8.84 25.99 13.46
N LYS A 205 -8.57 25.31 12.35
CA LYS A 205 -9.36 25.45 11.12
C LYS A 205 -10.82 25.09 11.30
N GLN A 206 -11.10 24.06 12.09
CA GLN A 206 -12.45 23.63 12.39
C GLN A 206 -13.20 24.67 13.23
N GLU A 207 -12.53 25.27 14.23
CA GLU A 207 -13.06 26.37 15.04
C GLU A 207 -13.35 27.62 14.19
N GLU A 208 -12.50 27.92 13.20
CA GLU A 208 -12.65 29.02 12.25
C GLU A 208 -13.71 28.76 11.16
N GLY A 209 -14.37 27.60 11.17
CA GLY A 209 -15.38 27.21 10.17
C GLY A 209 -14.81 26.95 8.78
N THR A 210 -13.48 26.75 8.64
CA THR A 210 -12.83 26.47 7.38
C THR A 210 -13.02 24.99 7.01
N PRO A 211 -13.51 24.65 5.78
CA PRO A 211 -13.64 23.27 5.37
C PRO A 211 -12.31 22.50 5.44
N LEU A 212 -12.33 21.31 6.01
CA LEU A 212 -11.19 20.40 5.99
C LEU A 212 -11.04 19.83 4.57
N SER A 213 -9.99 20.21 3.87
CA SER A 213 -9.66 19.71 2.52
C SER A 213 -8.97 18.35 2.56
#